data_8b400c769bf6866d52729f1a006aa706
#
_entry.id   8b400c769bf6866d52729f1a006aa706
#
_cell.length_a   1.000
_cell.length_b   1.000
_cell.length_c   1.000
_cell.angle_alpha   90.00
_cell.angle_beta   90.00
_cell.angle_gamma   90.00
#
_symmetry.space_group_name_H-M   'P 1'
#
loop_
_entity.id
_entity.type
_entity.pdbx_description
1 polymer ?
#
loop_
_entity_poly.entity_id
_entity_poly.type
_entity_poly.pdbx_seq_one_letter_code
_entity_poly.pdbx_strand_id
1 'polypeptide(L)'
;STVELDSAEREMELRKRDFESTTKLYEETRSVSEDELLQKELEYRLAEAQYERLRVAEAREEIEHQIAEAQLAERQIRAPFDGVIVQTFVEVGETSGAQQPLVRVVDTSRVRLVAHLEPDTARQLRRGQAVTVRLQEFTTPMTRRGTVEFISPVVDPSSGLREVKVLINNSDASVNPGVSGSIVLE
;
A
#
# COMPACT_ATOMS: atom_id res chain seq x y z
N SER A 1 -2.50 -19.74 -24.42
CA SER A 1 -1.06 -20.11 -24.53
C SER A 1 -0.37 -19.16 -25.51
N THR A 2 0.74 -18.57 -25.11
CA THR A 2 1.51 -17.54 -25.86
C THR A 2 1.85 -17.98 -27.29
N VAL A 3 2.09 -19.27 -27.53
CA VAL A 3 2.39 -19.82 -28.86
C VAL A 3 1.18 -19.78 -29.79
N GLU A 4 -0.01 -20.04 -29.26
CA GLU A 4 -1.25 -19.99 -30.05
C GLU A 4 -1.61 -18.54 -30.39
N LEU A 5 -1.41 -17.61 -29.45
CA LEU A 5 -1.63 -16.19 -29.67
C LEU A 5 -0.66 -15.63 -30.75
N ASP A 6 0.63 -15.94 -30.65
CA ASP A 6 1.65 -15.60 -31.66
C ASP A 6 1.29 -16.15 -33.06
N SER A 7 0.78 -17.38 -33.12
CA SER A 7 0.37 -17.98 -34.40
C SER A 7 -0.85 -17.26 -34.99
N ALA A 8 -1.84 -16.94 -34.14
CA ALA A 8 -3.04 -16.22 -34.59
C ALA A 8 -2.73 -14.78 -35.00
N GLU A 9 -1.80 -14.11 -34.33
CA GLU A 9 -1.33 -12.77 -34.72
C GLU A 9 -0.69 -12.77 -36.11
N ARG A 10 0.21 -13.72 -36.36
CA ARG A 10 0.86 -13.85 -37.68
C ARG A 10 -0.14 -14.19 -38.79
N GLU A 11 -1.12 -15.03 -38.51
CA GLU A 11 -2.18 -15.35 -39.46
C GLU A 11 -3.04 -14.11 -39.76
N MET A 12 -3.45 -13.37 -38.72
CA MET A 12 -4.20 -12.12 -38.88
C MET A 12 -3.40 -11.11 -39.73
N GLU A 13 -2.10 -10.93 -39.46
CA GLU A 13 -1.24 -10.02 -40.23
C GLU A 13 -1.12 -10.45 -41.71
N LEU A 14 -1.01 -11.74 -41.97
CA LEU A 14 -0.96 -12.28 -43.32
C LEU A 14 -2.27 -11.97 -44.07
N ARG A 15 -3.42 -12.29 -43.47
CA ARG A 15 -4.74 -12.04 -44.07
C ARG A 15 -4.98 -10.55 -44.28
N LYS A 16 -4.51 -9.71 -43.38
CA LYS A 16 -4.59 -8.26 -43.51
C LYS A 16 -3.82 -7.77 -44.74
N ARG A 17 -2.59 -8.22 -44.93
CA ARG A 17 -1.77 -7.86 -46.10
C ARG A 17 -2.40 -8.33 -47.41
N ASP A 18 -2.95 -9.54 -47.44
CA ASP A 18 -3.66 -10.08 -48.59
C ASP A 18 -4.87 -9.21 -48.95
N PHE A 19 -5.67 -8.84 -47.94
CA PHE A 19 -6.84 -7.97 -48.13
C PHE A 19 -6.42 -6.56 -48.61
N GLU A 20 -5.41 -5.94 -48.00
CA GLU A 20 -4.90 -4.62 -48.38
C GLU A 20 -4.36 -4.63 -49.83
N SER A 21 -3.63 -5.68 -50.20
CA SER A 21 -3.12 -5.84 -51.56
C SER A 21 -4.25 -6.02 -52.59
N THR A 22 -5.23 -6.86 -52.27
CA THR A 22 -6.41 -7.08 -53.13
C THR A 22 -7.24 -5.82 -53.28
N THR A 23 -7.42 -5.04 -52.22
CA THR A 23 -8.12 -3.74 -52.24
C THR A 23 -7.42 -2.78 -53.20
N LYS A 24 -6.11 -2.70 -53.12
CA LYS A 24 -5.30 -1.83 -54.02
C LYS A 24 -5.43 -2.25 -55.47
N LEU A 25 -5.38 -3.55 -55.78
CA LEU A 25 -5.55 -4.05 -57.17
C LEU A 25 -6.99 -3.80 -57.68
N TYR A 26 -7.99 -3.92 -56.83
CA TYR A 26 -9.36 -3.62 -57.19
C TYR A 26 -9.57 -2.13 -57.51
N GLU A 27 -9.00 -1.23 -56.71
CA GLU A 27 -9.13 0.22 -56.87
C GLU A 27 -8.36 0.76 -58.07
N GLU A 28 -7.10 0.31 -58.25
CA GLU A 28 -6.21 0.86 -59.29
C GLU A 28 -6.39 0.24 -60.66
N THR A 29 -6.62 -1.05 -60.76
CA THR A 29 -6.58 -1.77 -62.04
C THR A 29 -7.87 -2.50 -62.39
N ARG A 30 -8.82 -2.65 -61.47
CA ARG A 30 -10.02 -3.47 -61.63
C ARG A 30 -9.71 -4.91 -62.09
N SER A 31 -8.52 -5.41 -61.79
CA SER A 31 -8.11 -6.75 -62.19
C SER A 31 -8.61 -7.89 -61.28
N VAL A 32 -9.26 -7.53 -60.19
CA VAL A 32 -9.86 -8.41 -59.21
C VAL A 32 -11.34 -8.19 -59.15
N SER A 33 -12.16 -9.23 -58.93
CA SER A 33 -13.60 -9.11 -58.78
C SER A 33 -14.01 -8.60 -57.40
N GLU A 34 -15.22 -8.06 -57.27
CA GLU A 34 -15.80 -7.62 -56.03
C GLU A 34 -15.99 -8.81 -55.05
N ASP A 35 -16.36 -10.00 -55.56
CA ASP A 35 -16.52 -11.22 -54.79
C ASP A 35 -15.17 -11.65 -54.15
N GLU A 36 -14.09 -11.53 -54.91
CA GLU A 36 -12.73 -11.87 -54.38
C GLU A 36 -12.28 -10.87 -53.33
N LEU A 37 -12.57 -9.57 -53.47
CA LEU A 37 -12.31 -8.58 -52.48
C LEU A 37 -13.09 -8.86 -51.18
N LEU A 38 -14.36 -9.15 -51.28
CA LEU A 38 -15.23 -9.51 -50.14
C LEU A 38 -14.76 -10.80 -49.45
N GLN A 39 -14.31 -11.79 -50.24
CA GLN A 39 -13.73 -12.98 -49.66
C GLN A 39 -12.47 -12.69 -48.83
N LYS A 40 -11.56 -11.85 -49.35
CA LYS A 40 -10.36 -11.46 -48.61
C LYS A 40 -10.67 -10.63 -47.36
N GLU A 41 -11.64 -9.77 -47.41
CA GLU A 41 -12.11 -9.04 -46.23
C GLU A 41 -12.64 -10.01 -45.18
N LEU A 42 -13.47 -10.98 -45.56
CA LEU A 42 -14.02 -11.96 -44.64
C LEU A 42 -12.92 -12.81 -43.98
N GLU A 43 -11.93 -13.29 -44.77
CA GLU A 43 -10.77 -14.04 -44.26
C GLU A 43 -10.01 -13.22 -43.21
N TYR A 44 -9.75 -11.94 -43.49
CA TYR A 44 -9.10 -11.04 -42.53
C TYR A 44 -9.93 -10.86 -41.25
N ARG A 45 -11.25 -10.58 -41.36
CA ARG A 45 -12.13 -10.37 -40.21
C ARG A 45 -12.23 -11.62 -39.34
N LEU A 46 -12.22 -12.81 -39.91
CA LEU A 46 -12.22 -14.06 -39.15
C LEU A 46 -10.90 -14.26 -38.39
N ALA A 47 -9.77 -13.98 -39.02
CA ALA A 47 -8.47 -14.06 -38.37
C ALA A 47 -8.32 -13.02 -37.25
N GLU A 48 -8.78 -11.78 -37.48
CA GLU A 48 -8.82 -10.72 -36.46
C GLU A 48 -9.68 -11.13 -35.24
N ALA A 49 -10.86 -11.65 -35.48
CA ALA A 49 -11.75 -12.13 -34.41
C ALA A 49 -11.13 -13.30 -33.62
N GLN A 50 -10.42 -14.19 -34.29
CA GLN A 50 -9.72 -15.30 -33.65
C GLN A 50 -8.56 -14.80 -32.77
N TYR A 51 -7.73 -13.89 -33.28
CA TYR A 51 -6.65 -13.25 -32.51
C TYR A 51 -7.19 -12.54 -31.27
N GLU A 52 -8.21 -11.69 -31.44
CA GLU A 52 -8.80 -10.96 -30.32
C GLU A 52 -9.38 -11.90 -29.25
N ARG A 53 -10.01 -13.01 -29.66
CA ARG A 53 -10.52 -14.02 -28.73
C ARG A 53 -9.41 -14.64 -27.89
N LEU A 54 -8.29 -15.00 -28.53
CA LEU A 54 -7.13 -15.59 -27.84
C LEU A 54 -6.46 -14.58 -26.93
N ARG A 55 -6.33 -13.33 -27.36
CA ARG A 55 -5.77 -12.23 -26.57
C ARG A 55 -6.57 -11.98 -25.29
N VAL A 56 -7.90 -11.96 -25.41
CA VAL A 56 -8.78 -11.80 -24.24
C VAL A 56 -8.70 -13.01 -23.30
N ALA A 57 -8.58 -14.22 -23.85
CA ALA A 57 -8.43 -15.43 -23.05
C ALA A 57 -7.11 -15.41 -22.26
N GLU A 58 -5.99 -15.05 -22.89
CA GLU A 58 -4.68 -14.93 -22.22
C GLU A 58 -4.69 -13.85 -21.13
N ALA A 59 -5.25 -12.68 -21.42
CA ALA A 59 -5.40 -11.63 -20.43
C ALA A 59 -6.22 -12.05 -19.21
N ARG A 60 -7.25 -12.88 -19.44
CA ARG A 60 -8.07 -13.44 -18.37
C ARG A 60 -7.28 -14.45 -17.52
N GLU A 61 -6.53 -15.35 -18.14
CA GLU A 61 -5.67 -16.31 -17.42
C GLU A 61 -4.64 -15.58 -16.54
N GLU A 62 -4.04 -14.52 -17.06
CA GLU A 62 -3.08 -13.69 -16.30
C GLU A 62 -3.74 -13.03 -15.08
N ILE A 63 -4.96 -12.47 -15.23
CA ILE A 63 -5.71 -11.90 -14.11
C ILE A 63 -6.07 -12.98 -13.08
N GLU A 64 -6.51 -14.16 -13.51
CA GLU A 64 -6.83 -15.27 -12.61
C GLU A 64 -5.59 -15.73 -11.83
N HIS A 65 -4.43 -15.77 -12.47
CA HIS A 65 -3.15 -16.07 -11.80
C HIS A 65 -2.79 -15.00 -10.76
N GLN A 66 -2.90 -13.71 -11.10
CA GLN A 66 -2.62 -12.61 -10.17
C GLN A 66 -3.58 -12.63 -8.96
N ILE A 67 -4.85 -12.95 -9.17
CA ILE A 67 -5.82 -13.11 -8.08
C ILE A 67 -5.41 -14.26 -7.16
N ALA A 68 -5.01 -15.42 -7.73
CA ALA A 68 -4.57 -16.56 -6.94
C ALA A 68 -3.30 -16.27 -6.14
N GLU A 69 -2.33 -15.55 -6.72
CA GLU A 69 -1.12 -15.09 -6.01
C GLU A 69 -1.46 -14.11 -4.88
N ALA A 70 -2.35 -13.14 -5.13
CA ALA A 70 -2.80 -12.20 -4.11
C ALA A 70 -3.49 -12.92 -2.94
N GLN A 71 -4.37 -13.89 -3.23
CA GLN A 71 -5.02 -14.72 -2.21
C GLN A 71 -4.04 -15.55 -1.40
N LEU A 72 -2.97 -16.07 -2.04
CA LEU A 72 -1.91 -16.79 -1.34
C LEU A 72 -1.10 -15.84 -0.43
N ALA A 73 -0.79 -14.64 -0.91
CA ALA A 73 -0.09 -13.62 -0.15
C ALA A 73 -0.90 -13.16 1.09
N GLU A 74 -2.22 -13.05 0.97
CA GLU A 74 -3.12 -12.69 2.08
C GLU A 74 -3.14 -13.74 3.21
N ARG A 75 -2.77 -14.99 2.91
CA ARG A 75 -2.63 -16.03 3.94
C ARG A 75 -1.36 -15.89 4.78
N GLN A 76 -0.41 -15.04 4.36
CA GLN A 76 0.82 -14.75 5.08
C GLN A 76 0.72 -13.37 5.74
N ILE A 77 0.48 -13.36 7.04
CA ILE A 77 0.44 -12.13 7.81
C ILE A 77 1.87 -11.72 8.16
N ARG A 78 2.25 -10.53 7.72
CA ARG A 78 3.57 -9.95 7.97
C ARG A 78 3.44 -8.67 8.78
N ALA A 79 4.43 -8.42 9.65
CA ALA A 79 4.51 -7.14 10.34
C ALA A 79 4.74 -6.01 9.32
N PRO A 80 3.94 -4.92 9.34
CA PRO A 80 4.09 -3.80 8.42
C PRO A 80 5.27 -2.89 8.74
N PHE A 81 5.86 -3.04 9.92
CA PHE A 81 7.02 -2.27 10.40
C PHE A 81 7.82 -3.11 11.42
N ASP A 82 9.06 -2.71 11.67
CA ASP A 82 9.90 -3.29 12.71
C ASP A 82 9.39 -2.93 14.09
N GLY A 83 9.18 -3.92 14.96
CA GLY A 83 8.61 -3.69 16.27
C GLY A 83 8.66 -4.92 17.17
N VAL A 84 8.11 -4.75 18.37
CA VAL A 84 8.03 -5.81 19.39
C VAL A 84 6.58 -6.29 19.48
N ILE A 85 6.39 -7.61 19.46
CA ILE A 85 5.10 -8.22 19.75
C ILE A 85 4.82 -8.09 21.24
N VAL A 86 3.76 -7.35 21.57
CA VAL A 86 3.36 -7.13 22.97
C VAL A 86 2.18 -8.00 23.39
N GLN A 87 1.45 -8.53 22.40
CA GLN A 87 0.30 -9.39 22.67
C GLN A 87 -0.02 -10.27 21.46
N THR A 88 -0.33 -11.53 21.72
CA THR A 88 -0.88 -12.48 20.76
C THR A 88 -2.32 -12.79 21.18
N PHE A 89 -3.27 -12.76 20.26
CA PHE A 89 -4.68 -12.99 20.54
C PHE A 89 -5.18 -14.34 20.03
N VAL A 90 -4.36 -15.04 19.24
CA VAL A 90 -4.71 -16.32 18.62
C VAL A 90 -3.54 -17.28 18.81
N GLU A 91 -3.81 -18.51 19.16
CA GLU A 91 -2.79 -19.56 19.31
C GLU A 91 -2.67 -20.41 18.03
N VAL A 92 -1.55 -21.14 17.95
CA VAL A 92 -1.31 -22.05 16.82
C VAL A 92 -2.36 -23.17 16.82
N GLY A 93 -3.07 -23.32 15.70
CA GLY A 93 -4.15 -24.30 15.56
C GLY A 93 -5.54 -23.73 15.77
N GLU A 94 -5.67 -22.47 16.20
CA GLU A 94 -6.96 -21.79 16.26
C GLU A 94 -7.39 -21.22 14.92
N THR A 95 -8.68 -21.15 14.71
CA THR A 95 -9.28 -20.48 13.53
C THR A 95 -9.53 -19.02 13.86
N SER A 96 -8.96 -18.12 13.06
CA SER A 96 -9.24 -16.69 13.17
C SER A 96 -10.44 -16.29 12.32
N GLY A 97 -11.31 -15.47 12.88
CA GLY A 97 -12.43 -14.85 12.16
C GLY A 97 -11.99 -13.62 11.35
N ALA A 98 -12.84 -13.21 10.40
CA ALA A 98 -12.63 -11.95 9.68
C ALA A 98 -12.58 -10.77 10.68
N GLN A 99 -11.61 -9.87 10.50
CA GLN A 99 -11.39 -8.68 11.35
C GLN A 99 -10.98 -8.97 12.80
N GLN A 100 -10.66 -10.20 13.14
CA GLN A 100 -10.15 -10.52 14.47
C GLN A 100 -8.68 -10.07 14.59
N PRO A 101 -8.28 -9.34 15.64
CA PRO A 101 -6.88 -9.02 15.88
C PRO A 101 -6.11 -10.32 16.17
N LEU A 102 -4.96 -10.49 15.52
CA LEU A 102 -4.12 -11.68 15.71
C LEU A 102 -2.95 -11.37 16.62
N VAL A 103 -2.28 -10.26 16.37
CA VAL A 103 -1.06 -9.85 17.07
C VAL A 103 -1.08 -8.33 17.24
N ARG A 104 -0.59 -7.86 18.38
CA ARG A 104 -0.29 -6.44 18.61
C ARG A 104 1.20 -6.21 18.53
N VAL A 105 1.64 -5.44 17.54
CA VAL A 105 3.03 -5.02 17.35
C VAL A 105 3.16 -3.55 17.71
N VAL A 106 4.22 -3.18 18.41
CA VAL A 106 4.50 -1.81 18.83
C VAL A 106 5.91 -1.43 18.39
N ASP A 107 6.03 -0.29 17.73
CA ASP A 107 7.33 0.36 17.49
C ASP A 107 7.76 1.07 18.76
N THR A 108 8.79 0.54 19.42
CA THR A 108 9.37 1.11 20.63
C THR A 108 10.57 2.01 20.37
N SER A 109 11.01 2.17 19.13
CA SER A 109 12.17 3.00 18.76
C SER A 109 11.91 4.50 19.00
N ARG A 110 10.66 4.88 19.09
CA ARG A 110 10.21 6.25 19.39
C ARG A 110 9.09 6.21 20.41
N VAL A 111 9.24 6.95 21.49
CA VAL A 111 8.23 7.10 22.54
C VAL A 111 7.69 8.53 22.55
N ARG A 112 6.42 8.65 22.85
CA ARG A 112 5.74 9.95 22.91
C ARG A 112 5.27 10.19 24.34
N LEU A 113 5.77 11.26 24.96
CA LEU A 113 5.22 11.77 26.20
C LEU A 113 4.02 12.65 25.87
N VAL A 114 2.88 12.36 26.47
CA VAL A 114 1.68 13.20 26.43
C VAL A 114 1.59 13.92 27.78
N ALA A 115 1.81 15.24 27.76
CA ALA A 115 1.74 16.10 28.92
C ALA A 115 0.55 17.06 28.82
N HIS A 116 -0.08 17.33 29.94
CA HIS A 116 -1.16 18.32 30.04
C HIS A 116 -0.66 19.50 30.85
N LEU A 117 -0.51 20.65 30.20
CA LEU A 117 0.08 21.86 30.76
C LEU A 117 -0.95 22.99 30.86
N GLU A 118 -0.75 23.89 31.81
CA GLU A 118 -1.49 25.13 31.86
C GLU A 118 -1.30 25.95 30.57
N PRO A 119 -2.33 26.65 30.09
CA PRO A 119 -2.28 27.41 28.85
C PRO A 119 -1.11 28.37 28.72
N ASP A 120 -0.74 29.05 29.80
CA ASP A 120 0.36 30.03 29.82
C ASP A 120 1.72 29.34 29.74
N THR A 121 1.88 28.19 30.37
CA THR A 121 3.07 27.34 30.26
C THR A 121 3.21 26.77 28.87
N ALA A 122 2.11 26.26 28.28
CA ALA A 122 2.10 25.72 26.94
C ALA A 122 2.44 26.77 25.86
N ARG A 123 2.14 28.08 26.09
CA ARG A 123 2.49 29.17 25.17
C ARG A 123 3.99 29.44 25.08
N GLN A 124 4.78 29.07 26.08
CA GLN A 124 6.22 29.20 26.09
C GLN A 124 6.92 28.17 25.19
N LEU A 125 6.21 27.09 24.86
CA LEU A 125 6.72 26.03 24.00
C LEU A 125 6.43 26.32 22.52
N ARG A 126 7.30 25.83 21.67
CA ARG A 126 7.13 25.88 20.20
C ARG A 126 7.30 24.49 19.61
N ARG A 127 6.52 24.23 18.57
CA ARG A 127 6.71 22.98 17.79
C ARG A 127 8.11 22.92 17.22
N GLY A 128 8.77 21.77 17.35
CA GLY A 128 10.18 21.56 16.97
C GLY A 128 11.19 21.95 18.04
N GLN A 129 10.75 22.54 19.16
CA GLN A 129 11.63 22.90 20.26
C GLN A 129 12.16 21.67 20.98
N ALA A 130 13.47 21.64 21.26
CA ALA A 130 14.05 20.63 22.12
C ALA A 130 13.72 20.94 23.58
N VAL A 131 13.28 19.95 24.31
CA VAL A 131 12.93 20.04 25.74
C VAL A 131 13.56 18.89 26.50
N THR A 132 13.78 19.10 27.77
CA THR A 132 14.22 18.07 28.70
C THR A 132 13.00 17.39 29.31
N VAL A 133 12.95 16.08 29.24
CA VAL A 133 11.89 15.25 29.83
C VAL A 133 12.46 14.44 30.97
N ARG A 134 11.80 14.48 32.10
CA ARG A 134 12.09 13.62 33.24
C ARG A 134 11.09 12.49 33.26
N LEU A 135 11.57 11.25 33.10
CA LEU A 135 10.77 10.02 33.13
C LEU A 135 10.95 9.38 34.51
N GLN A 136 9.86 8.86 35.06
CA GLN A 136 9.86 8.20 36.34
C GLN A 136 9.72 6.70 36.12
N GLU A 137 10.85 6.01 36.09
CA GLU A 137 10.89 4.57 35.97
C GLU A 137 11.22 3.97 37.37
N PHE A 138 10.28 3.21 37.91
CA PHE A 138 10.24 2.51 39.21
C PHE A 138 11.09 3.03 40.37
N THR A 139 12.39 3.16 40.24
CA THR A 139 13.32 3.54 41.33
C THR A 139 14.28 4.68 41.00
N THR A 140 14.50 4.98 39.74
CA THR A 140 15.49 5.99 39.35
C THR A 140 14.90 6.92 38.30
N PRO A 141 14.81 8.24 38.58
CA PRO A 141 14.38 9.19 37.57
C PRO A 141 15.43 9.27 36.45
N MET A 142 14.96 9.11 35.21
CA MET A 142 15.77 9.22 34.02
C MET A 142 15.45 10.52 33.28
N THR A 143 16.48 11.21 32.81
CA THR A 143 16.32 12.42 32.03
C THR A 143 16.65 12.16 30.57
N ARG A 144 15.78 12.58 29.65
CA ARG A 144 15.94 12.43 28.20
C ARG A 144 15.67 13.75 27.50
N ARG A 145 16.29 13.94 26.34
CA ARG A 145 15.93 15.02 25.42
C ARG A 145 14.79 14.55 24.52
N GLY A 146 13.78 15.41 24.38
CA GLY A 146 12.68 15.19 23.45
C GLY A 146 12.47 16.44 22.59
N THR A 147 11.67 16.27 21.54
CA THR A 147 11.27 17.36 20.65
C THR A 147 9.77 17.55 20.73
N VAL A 148 9.31 18.78 20.91
CA VAL A 148 7.88 19.10 20.91
C VAL A 148 7.31 18.82 19.52
N GLU A 149 6.49 17.79 19.41
CA GLU A 149 5.85 17.37 18.16
C GLU A 149 4.53 18.10 17.92
N PHE A 150 3.76 18.27 18.99
CA PHE A 150 2.43 18.86 18.92
C PHE A 150 2.09 19.66 20.17
N ILE A 151 1.40 20.78 19.98
CA ILE A 151 0.79 21.58 21.04
C ILE A 151 -0.67 21.79 20.63
N SER A 152 -1.61 21.35 21.45
CA SER A 152 -3.03 21.53 21.17
C SER A 152 -3.37 23.01 21.01
N PRO A 153 -4.05 23.44 19.95
CA PRO A 153 -4.56 24.80 19.84
C PRO A 153 -5.73 25.08 20.79
N VAL A 154 -6.38 24.01 21.28
CA VAL A 154 -7.58 24.08 22.12
C VAL A 154 -7.22 23.71 23.55
N VAL A 155 -7.83 24.41 24.51
CA VAL A 155 -7.81 24.06 25.93
C VAL A 155 -8.94 23.06 26.18
N ASP A 156 -8.67 21.97 26.86
CA ASP A 156 -9.69 21.02 27.28
C ASP A 156 -10.60 21.68 28.32
N PRO A 157 -11.91 21.82 28.04
CA PRO A 157 -12.82 22.53 28.94
C PRO A 157 -13.06 21.80 30.26
N SER A 158 -12.77 20.51 30.36
CA SER A 158 -12.96 19.73 31.57
C SER A 158 -11.80 19.87 32.55
N SER A 159 -10.58 19.95 32.04
CA SER A 159 -9.35 20.06 32.85
C SER A 159 -8.77 21.48 32.90
N GLY A 160 -9.11 22.36 31.95
CA GLY A 160 -8.49 23.66 31.78
C GLY A 160 -7.06 23.59 31.22
N LEU A 161 -6.59 22.43 30.80
CA LEU A 161 -5.22 22.18 30.36
C LEU A 161 -5.10 22.06 28.84
N ARG A 162 -3.88 22.22 28.35
CA ARG A 162 -3.53 22.00 26.92
C ARG A 162 -2.66 20.75 26.77
N GLU A 163 -3.01 19.92 25.83
CA GLU A 163 -2.21 18.75 25.49
C GLU A 163 -0.93 19.17 24.73
N VAL A 164 0.21 18.66 25.17
CA VAL A 164 1.51 18.80 24.51
C VAL A 164 2.09 17.41 24.33
N LYS A 165 2.52 17.09 23.09
CA LYS A 165 3.18 15.82 22.78
C LYS A 165 4.66 16.07 22.51
N VAL A 166 5.50 15.32 23.21
CA VAL A 166 6.96 15.38 23.05
C VAL A 166 7.43 14.03 22.54
N LEU A 167 8.11 14.04 21.40
CA LEU A 167 8.71 12.86 20.81
C LEU A 167 10.11 12.65 21.41
N ILE A 168 10.38 11.44 21.87
CA ILE A 168 11.65 11.01 22.46
C ILE A 168 12.20 9.90 21.59
N ASN A 169 13.45 10.03 21.13
CA ASN A 169 14.16 8.96 20.47
C ASN A 169 14.51 7.87 21.50
N ASN A 170 14.13 6.63 21.20
CA ASN A 170 14.33 5.47 22.04
C ASN A 170 14.98 4.31 21.27
N SER A 171 15.86 4.63 20.32
CA SER A 171 16.56 3.63 19.51
C SER A 171 17.46 2.70 20.33
N ASP A 172 17.83 3.13 21.55
CA ASP A 172 18.58 2.33 22.54
C ASP A 172 17.66 1.47 23.43
N ALA A 173 16.35 1.51 23.20
CA ALA A 173 15.33 0.80 24.00
C ALA A 173 15.43 1.04 25.52
N SER A 174 15.99 2.19 25.92
CA SER A 174 16.23 2.54 27.33
C SER A 174 14.99 3.03 28.06
N VAL A 175 13.95 3.43 27.33
CA VAL A 175 12.69 3.91 27.90
C VAL A 175 11.60 2.87 27.65
N ASN A 176 11.02 2.36 28.71
CA ASN A 176 9.87 1.45 28.61
C ASN A 176 8.59 2.27 28.39
N PRO A 177 7.83 2.02 27.29
CA PRO A 177 6.55 2.67 27.10
C PRO A 177 5.57 2.38 28.26
N GLY A 178 4.82 3.41 28.67
CA GLY A 178 3.87 3.30 29.80
C GLY A 178 4.37 3.90 31.11
N VAL A 179 5.61 4.39 31.15
CA VAL A 179 6.13 5.12 32.32
C VAL A 179 5.59 6.54 32.37
N SER A 180 5.49 7.10 33.59
CA SER A 180 5.10 8.49 33.79
C SER A 180 6.28 9.45 33.51
N GLY A 181 5.98 10.67 33.09
CA GLY A 181 7.02 11.67 32.83
C GLY A 181 6.50 13.09 32.93
N SER A 182 7.44 14.03 33.03
CA SER A 182 7.16 15.47 33.04
C SER A 182 8.14 16.22 32.14
N ILE A 183 7.70 17.35 31.59
CA ILE A 183 8.55 18.28 30.86
C ILE A 183 9.22 19.19 31.87
N VAL A 184 10.55 19.31 31.81
CA VAL A 184 11.33 20.28 32.61
C VAL A 184 11.44 21.54 31.77
N LEU A 185 10.86 22.63 32.27
CA LEU A 185 10.96 23.95 31.68
C LEU A 185 12.10 24.68 32.42
N GLU A 186 13.06 25.19 31.68
CA GLU A 186 14.12 26.06 32.21
C GLU A 186 13.66 27.48 32.23
#